data_0216a9e083941679f0f2f9e69f8307c1
#
_entry.id   0216a9e083941679f0f2f9e69f8307c1
#
_cell.length_a   1.000
_cell.length_b   1.000
_cell.length_c   1.000
_cell.angle_alpha   90.00
_cell.angle_beta   90.00
_cell.angle_gamma   90.00
#
_symmetry.space_group_name_H-M   'P 1'
#
loop_
_entity.id
_entity.type
_entity.pdbx_description
1 polymer ?
#
loop_
_entity_poly.entity_id
_entity_poly.type
_entity_poly.pdbx_seq_one_letter_code
_entity_poly.pdbx_strand_id
1 'polypeptide(L)'
;MKGAQKMTFRDFTSVVDYRTREANSGPSRVDPSPFRGTWVNTNDSAPHRIAKLVMTVRDGILIVHAWGYCTPDPCDWGEVPAEVYADSINSQTAMSFTAIFDFGFMETQLQTNLKRGTMVIATANKFSDLSGRSDYYTREFFYQIDDDE
;
A
#
# COMPACT_ATOMS: atom_id res chain seq x y z
N MET A 1 -35.34 5.48 -10.56
CA MET A 1 -33.94 4.99 -10.56
C MET A 1 -33.87 3.66 -9.81
N LYS A 2 -33.28 2.71 -10.40
CA LYS A 2 -33.00 1.48 -9.67
C LYS A 2 -31.99 1.85 -8.58
N GLY A 3 -32.40 1.84 -7.34
CA GLY A 3 -31.52 2.10 -6.23
C GLY A 3 -30.36 1.12 -6.19
N ALA A 4 -29.52 1.22 -5.20
CA ALA A 4 -28.41 0.30 -5.04
C ALA A 4 -28.96 -1.13 -5.09
N GLN A 5 -28.50 -1.90 -6.06
CA GLN A 5 -28.84 -3.32 -6.12
C GLN A 5 -28.18 -4.02 -4.95
N LYS A 6 -28.96 -4.83 -4.24
CA LYS A 6 -28.37 -5.71 -3.24
C LYS A 6 -27.47 -6.71 -3.94
N MET A 7 -26.24 -6.86 -3.46
CA MET A 7 -25.37 -7.92 -3.93
C MET A 7 -25.98 -9.26 -3.56
N THR A 8 -26.10 -10.15 -4.54
CA THR A 8 -26.57 -11.50 -4.34
C THR A 8 -25.39 -12.43 -4.08
N PHE A 9 -25.66 -13.63 -3.60
CA PHE A 9 -24.63 -14.66 -3.47
C PHE A 9 -23.90 -14.92 -4.78
N ARG A 10 -24.62 -14.79 -5.90
CA ARG A 10 -24.07 -14.95 -7.23
C ARG A 10 -23.02 -13.89 -7.56
N ASP A 11 -23.24 -12.65 -7.11
CA ASP A 11 -22.31 -11.55 -7.33
C ASP A 11 -21.00 -11.80 -6.59
N PHE A 12 -21.07 -12.34 -5.37
CA PHE A 12 -19.86 -12.69 -4.61
C PHE A 12 -19.08 -13.80 -5.29
N THR A 13 -19.74 -14.77 -5.89
CA THR A 13 -19.06 -15.82 -6.67
C THR A 13 -18.32 -15.19 -7.85
N SER A 14 -18.92 -14.20 -8.51
CA SER A 14 -18.30 -13.49 -9.63
C SER A 14 -17.04 -12.72 -9.23
N VAL A 15 -16.91 -12.31 -7.99
CA VAL A 15 -15.70 -11.63 -7.50
C VAL A 15 -14.48 -12.57 -7.60
N VAL A 16 -14.66 -13.86 -7.31
CA VAL A 16 -13.58 -14.84 -7.45
C VAL A 16 -13.14 -14.95 -8.92
N ASP A 17 -14.12 -15.05 -9.83
CA ASP A 17 -13.85 -15.09 -11.27
C ASP A 17 -13.16 -13.82 -11.76
N TYR A 18 -13.58 -12.68 -11.23
CA TYR A 18 -12.98 -11.41 -11.58
C TYR A 18 -11.50 -11.36 -11.19
N ARG A 19 -11.15 -11.80 -9.99
CA ARG A 19 -9.76 -11.85 -9.54
C ARG A 19 -8.91 -12.75 -10.42
N THR A 20 -9.45 -13.89 -10.82
CA THR A 20 -8.74 -14.81 -11.70
C THR A 20 -8.49 -14.17 -13.07
N ARG A 21 -9.48 -13.47 -13.62
CA ARG A 21 -9.33 -12.74 -14.87
C ARG A 21 -8.35 -11.58 -14.78
N GLU A 22 -8.40 -10.85 -13.67
CA GLU A 22 -7.52 -9.71 -13.43
C GLU A 22 -6.06 -10.14 -13.36
N ALA A 23 -5.77 -11.27 -12.72
CA ALA A 23 -4.43 -11.83 -12.67
C ALA A 23 -3.86 -12.12 -14.05
N ASN A 24 -4.73 -12.34 -15.05
CA ASN A 24 -4.34 -12.67 -16.42
C ASN A 24 -4.47 -11.48 -17.39
N SER A 25 -4.99 -10.34 -16.95
CA SER A 25 -5.31 -9.21 -17.82
C SER A 25 -4.20 -8.17 -17.97
N GLY A 26 -3.10 -8.35 -17.24
CA GLY A 26 -1.97 -7.43 -17.30
C GLY A 26 -2.07 -6.24 -16.33
N PRO A 27 -1.21 -5.22 -16.52
CA PRO A 27 -1.13 -4.10 -15.59
C PRO A 27 -2.41 -3.27 -15.56
N SER A 28 -2.65 -2.62 -14.42
CA SER A 28 -3.76 -1.70 -14.23
C SER A 28 -3.68 -0.53 -15.21
N ARG A 29 -4.86 -0.02 -15.60
CA ARG A 29 -4.95 1.22 -16.40
C ARG A 29 -4.75 2.48 -15.57
N VAL A 30 -4.65 2.34 -14.26
CA VAL A 30 -4.45 3.46 -13.35
C VAL A 30 -2.96 3.82 -13.35
N ASP A 31 -2.68 5.09 -13.60
CA ASP A 31 -1.30 5.60 -13.63
C ASP A 31 -0.75 5.72 -12.21
N PRO A 32 0.32 4.97 -11.87
CA PRO A 32 0.90 5.00 -10.53
C PRO A 32 1.83 6.18 -10.27
N SER A 33 2.12 6.99 -11.28
CA SER A 33 3.14 8.04 -11.21
C SER A 33 3.04 9.01 -10.03
N PRO A 34 1.85 9.36 -9.53
CA PRO A 34 1.77 10.27 -8.37
C PRO A 34 2.49 9.76 -7.12
N PHE A 35 2.73 8.47 -7.01
CA PHE A 35 3.41 7.90 -5.85
C PHE A 35 4.93 7.80 -6.00
N ARG A 36 5.48 8.07 -7.18
CA ARG A 36 6.92 7.97 -7.42
C ARG A 36 7.69 8.92 -6.50
N GLY A 37 8.85 8.46 -6.04
CA GLY A 37 9.78 9.28 -5.27
C GLY A 37 9.99 8.77 -3.87
N THR A 38 10.59 9.61 -3.05
CA THR A 38 10.94 9.30 -1.67
C THR A 38 9.98 10.00 -0.71
N TRP A 39 9.44 9.23 0.22
CA TRP A 39 8.47 9.69 1.20
C TRP A 39 8.98 9.38 2.60
N VAL A 40 8.88 10.36 3.51
CA VAL A 40 9.35 10.20 4.88
C VAL A 40 8.21 10.46 5.86
N ASN A 41 8.25 9.71 6.97
CA ASN A 41 7.27 9.85 8.03
C ASN A 41 7.42 11.21 8.71
N THR A 42 6.32 11.90 8.95
CA THR A 42 6.33 13.16 9.71
C THR A 42 6.70 12.96 11.17
N ASN A 43 6.47 11.76 11.69
CA ASN A 43 6.88 11.38 13.05
C ASN A 43 8.29 10.77 12.94
N ASP A 44 9.30 11.43 13.49
CA ASP A 44 10.71 11.09 13.30
C ASP A 44 11.25 10.04 14.27
N SER A 45 10.41 9.52 15.18
CA SER A 45 10.83 8.45 16.11
C SER A 45 9.64 7.63 16.61
N ALA A 46 9.07 6.82 15.72
CA ALA A 46 7.91 6.00 16.06
C ALA A 46 8.30 4.51 15.99
N PRO A 47 8.49 3.79 17.11
CA PRO A 47 8.87 2.39 17.06
C PRO A 47 7.79 1.54 16.38
N HIS A 48 8.22 0.50 15.69
CA HIS A 48 7.36 -0.46 14.99
C HIS A 48 6.53 0.16 13.86
N ARG A 49 7.04 1.24 13.24
CA ARG A 49 6.38 1.93 12.13
C ARG A 49 7.35 2.11 10.97
N ILE A 50 6.78 2.47 9.84
CA ILE A 50 7.59 2.79 8.64
C ILE A 50 8.22 4.16 8.82
N ALA A 51 9.53 4.23 8.57
CA ALA A 51 10.28 5.49 8.60
C ALA A 51 10.27 6.18 7.24
N LYS A 52 10.46 5.40 6.17
CA LYS A 52 10.67 5.93 4.83
C LYS A 52 10.22 4.91 3.78
N LEU A 53 9.77 5.43 2.63
CA LEU A 53 9.51 4.62 1.44
C LEU A 53 10.16 5.27 0.23
N VAL A 54 10.68 4.44 -0.65
CA VAL A 54 11.09 4.85 -2.00
C VAL A 54 10.23 4.08 -2.98
N MET A 55 9.55 4.79 -3.85
CA MET A 55 8.64 4.17 -4.80
C MET A 55 9.08 4.45 -6.22
N THR A 56 9.12 3.39 -7.02
CA THR A 56 9.48 3.44 -8.43
C THR A 56 8.38 2.77 -9.24
N VAL A 57 8.37 3.06 -10.54
CA VAL A 57 7.46 2.40 -11.48
C VAL A 57 8.29 1.58 -12.45
N ARG A 58 8.03 0.27 -12.50
CA ARG A 58 8.69 -0.66 -13.41
C ARG A 58 7.64 -1.40 -14.21
N ASP A 59 7.70 -1.24 -15.53
CA ASP A 59 6.73 -1.88 -16.44
C ASP A 59 5.28 -1.58 -16.07
N GLY A 60 5.01 -0.34 -15.68
CA GLY A 60 3.67 0.11 -15.29
C GLY A 60 3.25 -0.29 -13.88
N ILE A 61 4.10 -0.99 -13.13
CA ILE A 61 3.80 -1.48 -11.80
C ILE A 61 4.51 -0.62 -10.75
N LEU A 62 3.78 -0.19 -9.74
CA LEU A 62 4.36 0.54 -8.61
C LEU A 62 5.11 -0.45 -7.72
N ILE A 63 6.39 -0.16 -7.50
CA ILE A 63 7.25 -0.94 -6.61
C ILE A 63 7.51 -0.12 -5.35
N VAL A 64 7.23 -0.70 -4.21
CA VAL A 64 7.37 -0.04 -2.91
C VAL A 64 8.54 -0.64 -2.17
N HIS A 65 9.53 0.19 -1.85
CA HIS A 65 10.65 -0.16 -0.99
C HIS A 65 10.47 0.60 0.33
N ALA A 66 10.39 -0.12 1.43
CA ALA A 66 10.12 0.49 2.73
C ALA A 66 11.24 0.21 3.73
N TRP A 67 11.40 1.13 4.68
CA TRP A 67 12.31 1.00 5.82
C TRP A 67 11.54 1.30 7.09
N GLY A 68 11.74 0.45 8.09
CA GLY A 68 11.16 0.67 9.42
C GLY A 68 12.13 1.39 10.34
N TYR A 69 11.60 1.94 11.43
CA TYR A 69 12.44 2.51 12.48
C TYR A 69 13.13 1.40 13.25
N CYS A 70 14.43 1.34 13.16
CA CYS A 70 15.32 0.48 13.95
C CYS A 70 16.48 1.31 14.46
N THR A 71 17.16 0.82 15.48
CA THR A 71 18.33 1.48 16.07
C THR A 71 19.54 0.58 15.92
N PRO A 72 20.69 1.09 15.44
CA PRO A 72 21.01 2.49 15.12
C PRO A 72 20.53 2.96 13.75
N ASP A 73 20.29 2.06 12.80
CA ASP A 73 19.91 2.39 11.43
C ASP A 73 18.53 1.82 11.09
N PRO A 74 17.80 2.46 10.14
CA PRO A 74 16.52 1.92 9.70
C PRO A 74 16.64 0.50 9.16
N CYS A 75 15.62 -0.31 9.40
CA CYS A 75 15.54 -1.68 8.91
C CYS A 75 14.99 -1.70 7.49
N ASP A 76 15.70 -2.34 6.58
CA ASP A 76 15.26 -2.50 5.21
C ASP A 76 14.23 -3.63 5.12
N TRP A 77 13.02 -3.30 4.67
CA TRP A 77 11.94 -4.27 4.51
C TRP A 77 11.95 -4.94 3.13
N GLY A 78 12.77 -4.42 2.20
CA GLY A 78 12.78 -4.89 0.82
C GLY A 78 11.73 -4.23 -0.04
N GLU A 79 11.57 -4.75 -1.24
CA GLU A 79 10.65 -4.23 -2.25
C GLU A 79 9.49 -5.19 -2.47
N VAL A 80 8.29 -4.63 -2.65
CA VAL A 80 7.10 -5.40 -3.04
C VAL A 80 6.33 -4.63 -4.10
N PRO A 81 5.62 -5.33 -5.00
CA PRO A 81 4.71 -4.66 -5.91
C PRO A 81 3.47 -4.15 -5.16
N ALA A 82 2.92 -3.06 -5.62
CA ALA A 82 1.70 -2.50 -5.07
C ALA A 82 0.59 -2.51 -6.12
N GLU A 83 -0.64 -2.55 -5.65
CA GLU A 83 -1.82 -2.36 -6.47
C GLU A 83 -2.33 -0.95 -6.29
N VAL A 84 -2.58 -0.25 -7.40
CA VAL A 84 -2.97 1.15 -7.38
C VAL A 84 -4.45 1.31 -7.70
N TYR A 85 -5.05 2.34 -7.13
CA TYR A 85 -6.47 2.63 -7.25
C TYR A 85 -6.68 4.10 -7.52
N ALA A 86 -7.57 4.42 -8.45
CA ALA A 86 -8.05 5.77 -8.67
C ALA A 86 -9.19 6.08 -7.69
N ASP A 87 -9.63 7.33 -7.65
CA ASP A 87 -10.74 7.73 -6.77
C ASP A 87 -12.12 7.43 -7.37
N SER A 88 -12.18 7.10 -8.66
CA SER A 88 -13.44 6.78 -9.34
C SER A 88 -13.19 5.90 -10.55
N ILE A 89 -14.25 5.32 -11.07
CA ILE A 89 -14.18 4.49 -12.27
C ILE A 89 -13.80 5.29 -13.53
N ASN A 90 -13.93 6.60 -13.49
CA ASN A 90 -13.63 7.48 -14.62
C ASN A 90 -12.25 8.09 -14.54
N SER A 91 -11.53 7.95 -13.45
CA SER A 91 -10.19 8.48 -13.27
C SER A 91 -9.15 7.42 -13.61
N GLN A 92 -8.04 7.84 -14.23
CA GLN A 92 -6.90 6.97 -14.52
C GLN A 92 -5.66 7.36 -13.72
N THR A 93 -5.81 8.23 -12.72
CA THR A 93 -4.71 8.69 -11.89
C THR A 93 -4.80 8.02 -10.51
N ALA A 94 -3.72 7.41 -10.06
CA ALA A 94 -3.69 6.74 -8.77
C ALA A 94 -3.84 7.73 -7.63
N MET A 95 -4.67 7.38 -6.68
CA MET A 95 -4.90 8.13 -5.45
C MET A 95 -4.58 7.29 -4.23
N SER A 96 -4.57 5.97 -4.39
CA SER A 96 -4.37 5.01 -3.32
C SER A 96 -3.55 3.83 -3.84
N PHE A 97 -2.87 3.15 -2.93
CA PHE A 97 -2.31 1.83 -3.23
C PHE A 97 -2.42 0.92 -2.02
N THR A 98 -2.38 -0.38 -2.29
CA THR A 98 -2.23 -1.40 -1.27
C THR A 98 -0.97 -2.21 -1.56
N ALA A 99 -0.31 -2.67 -0.50
CA ALA A 99 0.89 -3.51 -0.62
C ALA A 99 0.96 -4.42 0.59
N ILE A 100 1.61 -5.58 0.42
CA ILE A 100 1.75 -6.56 1.50
C ILE A 100 3.22 -6.92 1.62
N PHE A 101 3.76 -6.75 2.82
CA PHE A 101 5.09 -7.25 3.20
C PHE A 101 4.90 -8.49 4.05
N ASP A 102 5.46 -9.59 3.61
CA ASP A 102 5.44 -10.84 4.35
C ASP A 102 6.85 -11.10 4.90
N PHE A 103 7.00 -10.99 6.21
CA PHE A 103 8.27 -11.21 6.89
C PHE A 103 8.45 -12.64 7.39
N GLY A 104 7.46 -13.50 7.13
CA GLY A 104 7.44 -14.86 7.65
C GLY A 104 6.82 -14.95 9.04
N PHE A 105 7.32 -14.16 9.99
CA PHE A 105 6.78 -14.12 11.35
C PHE A 105 5.61 -13.13 11.48
N MET A 106 5.48 -12.21 10.53
CA MET A 106 4.47 -11.17 10.55
C MET A 106 4.16 -10.76 9.10
N GLU A 107 2.90 -10.43 8.86
CA GLU A 107 2.47 -9.83 7.61
C GLU A 107 2.03 -8.40 7.88
N THR A 108 2.49 -7.47 7.06
CA THR A 108 2.12 -6.07 7.15
C THR A 108 1.41 -5.65 5.86
N GLN A 109 0.16 -5.27 5.98
CA GLN A 109 -0.63 -4.77 4.87
C GLN A 109 -0.66 -3.24 4.92
N LEU A 110 -0.26 -2.60 3.83
CA LEU A 110 -0.32 -1.17 3.67
C LEU A 110 -1.58 -0.78 2.92
N GLN A 111 -2.26 0.22 3.42
CA GLN A 111 -3.32 0.93 2.72
C GLN A 111 -3.00 2.41 2.76
N THR A 112 -2.95 3.04 1.59
CA THR A 112 -2.51 4.42 1.48
C THR A 112 -3.57 5.28 0.84
N ASN A 113 -3.40 6.57 1.06
CA ASN A 113 -4.24 7.59 0.45
C ASN A 113 -3.39 8.82 0.23
N LEU A 114 -3.38 9.32 -1.00
CA LEU A 114 -2.65 10.52 -1.37
C LEU A 114 -3.65 11.67 -1.50
N LYS A 115 -3.41 12.74 -0.74
CA LYS A 115 -4.28 13.91 -0.80
C LYS A 115 -3.45 15.19 -0.58
N ARG A 116 -3.47 16.06 -1.60
CA ARG A 116 -2.81 17.37 -1.55
C ARG A 116 -1.33 17.28 -1.15
N GLY A 117 -0.62 16.32 -1.76
CA GLY A 117 0.82 16.15 -1.51
C GLY A 117 1.17 15.44 -0.22
N THR A 118 0.20 15.08 0.59
CA THR A 118 0.41 14.30 1.81
C THR A 118 -0.08 12.88 1.59
N MET A 119 0.74 11.91 1.96
CA MET A 119 0.37 10.51 1.89
C MET A 119 0.08 9.98 3.29
N VAL A 120 -1.10 9.39 3.46
CA VAL A 120 -1.45 8.70 4.69
C VAL A 120 -1.24 7.22 4.46
N ILE A 121 -0.52 6.56 5.36
CA ILE A 121 -0.33 5.12 5.30
C ILE A 121 -0.90 4.49 6.56
N ALA A 122 -1.89 3.64 6.37
CA ALA A 122 -2.37 2.75 7.42
C ALA A 122 -1.69 1.40 7.26
N THR A 123 -1.24 0.80 8.35
CA THR A 123 -0.70 -0.55 8.34
C THR A 123 -1.51 -1.45 9.26
N ALA A 124 -1.83 -2.63 8.77
CA ALA A 124 -2.39 -3.71 9.58
C ALA A 124 -1.30 -4.78 9.72
N ASN A 125 -0.87 -5.03 10.95
CA ASN A 125 0.25 -5.91 11.24
C ASN A 125 -0.25 -7.13 11.98
N LYS A 126 -0.05 -8.30 11.38
CA LYS A 126 -0.57 -9.55 11.91
C LYS A 126 0.55 -10.55 12.10
N PHE A 127 0.73 -11.00 13.34
CA PHE A 127 1.76 -11.98 13.68
C PHE A 127 1.28 -13.40 13.36
N SER A 128 2.19 -14.21 12.84
CA SER A 128 1.94 -15.59 12.46
C SER A 128 2.85 -16.58 13.18
N ASP A 129 3.63 -16.12 14.17
CA ASP A 129 4.67 -16.89 14.83
C ASP A 129 4.26 -17.44 16.22
N LEU A 130 3.01 -17.26 16.60
CA LEU A 130 2.48 -17.70 17.90
C LEU A 130 3.23 -17.10 19.09
N SER A 131 3.87 -15.93 18.90
CA SER A 131 4.67 -15.27 19.94
C SER A 131 3.83 -14.66 21.06
N GLY A 132 2.53 -14.54 20.87
CA GLY A 132 1.66 -13.85 21.81
C GLY A 132 1.68 -12.35 21.71
N ARG A 133 2.47 -11.79 20.77
CA ARG A 133 2.46 -10.35 20.51
C ARG A 133 1.13 -9.95 19.88
N SER A 134 0.66 -8.75 20.24
CA SER A 134 -0.61 -8.24 19.70
C SER A 134 -0.47 -7.86 18.23
N ASP A 135 -1.44 -8.27 17.43
CA ASP A 135 -1.63 -7.69 16.12
C ASP A 135 -1.93 -6.19 16.33
N TYR A 136 -1.38 -5.33 15.47
CA TYR A 136 -1.51 -3.90 15.70
C TYR A 136 -1.72 -3.12 14.40
N TYR A 137 -2.28 -1.94 14.54
CA TYR A 137 -2.61 -1.04 13.46
C TYR A 137 -1.89 0.29 13.67
N THR A 138 -1.34 0.85 12.59
CA THR A 138 -0.77 2.18 12.63
C THR A 138 -1.37 3.04 11.53
N ARG A 139 -1.32 4.35 11.74
CA ARG A 139 -1.72 5.33 10.73
C ARG A 139 -0.80 6.52 10.86
N GLU A 140 0.00 6.75 9.82
CA GLU A 140 1.04 7.76 9.83
C GLU A 140 0.94 8.64 8.58
N PHE A 141 1.45 9.85 8.68
CA PHE A 141 1.45 10.82 7.60
C PHE A 141 2.85 10.97 7.05
N PHE A 142 2.97 10.96 5.72
CA PHE A 142 4.24 11.02 5.02
C PHE A 142 4.25 12.21 4.08
N TYR A 143 5.41 12.83 3.92
CA TYR A 143 5.63 13.88 2.94
C TYR A 143 6.73 13.47 1.99
N GLN A 144 6.66 14.01 0.78
CA GLN A 144 7.64 13.72 -0.26
C GLN A 144 8.85 14.65 -0.10
N ILE A 145 10.04 14.07 -0.26
CA ILE A 145 11.28 14.85 -0.30
C ILE A 145 11.87 14.76 -1.69
N ASP A 146 12.68 15.78 -2.06
CA ASP A 146 13.41 15.75 -3.32
C ASP A 146 14.62 14.85 -3.19
N ASP A 147 14.82 13.97 -4.19
CA ASP A 147 15.91 12.99 -4.16
C ASP A 147 17.30 13.67 -4.32
N ASP A 148 17.35 14.94 -4.71
CA ASP A 148 18.57 15.71 -4.88
C ASP A 148 19.07 16.38 -3.59
N GLU A 149 18.36 16.20 -2.50
CA GLU A 149 18.75 16.77 -1.20
C GLU A 149 19.54 15.82 -0.32
#